data_d73d8c927c6204cda2af0a7827e7d021
#
_entry.id   d73d8c927c6204cda2af0a7827e7d021
#
_cell.length_a   1.000
_cell.length_b   1.000
_cell.length_c   1.000
_cell.angle_alpha   90.00
_cell.angle_beta   90.00
_cell.angle_gamma   90.00
#
_symmetry.space_group_name_H-M   'P 1'
#
loop_
_entity.id
_entity.type
_entity.pdbx_description
1 polymer ?
#
loop_
_entity_poly.entity_id
_entity_poly.type
_entity_poly.pdbx_seq_one_letter_code
_entity_poly.pdbx_strand_id
1 'polypeptide(L)'
;MPYQVNRRQLLQQLTVLSVMSALPATALAQIVSNAAPRSRFDSNSTAEDVTQGLDLRGQTIAITGANSGLGYETMRVLTMRGAHVVGIARTQAKAEKACSSVRGETTPLFLDLAKWDSVVICATRIRRLVTHLDGLICNAGVMAIPELQLVNGVERQFAINHLGHFILM
;
A
#
# COMPACT_ATOMS: atom_id res chain seq x y z
N MET A 1 -6.03 36.81 -2.98
CA MET A 1 -5.22 37.62 -2.05
C MET A 1 -3.78 37.17 -2.15
N PRO A 2 -2.80 38.02 -2.47
CA PRO A 2 -1.41 37.63 -2.52
C PRO A 2 -0.87 37.40 -1.10
N TYR A 3 -0.21 36.28 -0.89
CA TYR A 3 0.43 35.89 0.36
C TYR A 3 1.60 36.85 0.65
N GLN A 4 1.45 37.74 1.63
CA GLN A 4 2.50 38.68 2.05
C GLN A 4 3.38 38.00 3.11
N VAL A 5 4.56 37.57 2.72
CA VAL A 5 5.56 37.04 3.66
C VAL A 5 6.14 38.22 4.48
N ASN A 6 6.00 38.18 5.81
CA ASN A 6 6.49 39.19 6.71
C ASN A 6 8.05 39.13 6.75
N ARG A 7 8.69 40.31 6.76
CA ARG A 7 10.16 40.48 6.79
C ARG A 7 10.85 39.69 7.91
N ARG A 8 10.17 39.51 9.06
CA ARG A 8 10.66 38.68 10.18
C ARG A 8 10.68 37.19 9.84
N GLN A 9 9.68 36.69 9.12
CA GLN A 9 9.61 35.29 8.67
C GLN A 9 10.67 34.99 7.63
N LEU A 10 10.94 35.95 6.73
CA LEU A 10 12.03 35.86 5.73
C LEU A 10 13.40 35.78 6.38
N LEU A 11 13.65 36.60 7.38
CA LEU A 11 14.91 36.60 8.14
C LEU A 11 15.10 35.32 8.98
N GLN A 12 14.05 34.78 9.55
CA GLN A 12 14.10 33.50 10.28
C GLN A 12 14.35 32.32 9.32
N GLN A 13 13.78 32.33 8.13
CA GLN A 13 14.06 31.31 7.12
C GLN A 13 15.50 31.40 6.56
N LEU A 14 16.03 32.61 6.38
CA LEU A 14 17.40 32.82 5.91
C LEU A 14 18.44 32.41 6.97
N THR A 15 18.15 32.60 8.27
CA THR A 15 19.06 32.16 9.36
C THR A 15 19.07 30.63 9.48
N VAL A 16 17.95 29.95 9.30
CA VAL A 16 17.90 28.48 9.28
C VAL A 16 18.66 27.90 8.08
N LEU A 17 18.52 28.53 6.89
CA LEU A 17 19.25 28.12 5.70
C LEU A 17 20.77 28.32 5.84
N SER A 18 21.21 29.42 6.45
CA SER A 18 22.64 29.72 6.65
C SER A 18 23.33 28.82 7.68
N VAL A 19 22.58 28.36 8.70
CA VAL A 19 23.10 27.38 9.67
C VAL A 19 23.21 25.98 9.03
N MET A 20 22.29 25.62 8.16
CA MET A 20 22.37 24.33 7.44
C MET A 20 23.50 24.29 6.41
N SER A 21 23.87 25.42 5.79
CA SER A 21 24.99 25.50 4.83
C SER A 21 26.37 25.45 5.50
N ALA A 22 26.47 25.69 6.82
CA ALA A 22 27.71 25.61 7.58
C ALA A 22 28.02 24.23 8.13
N LEU A 23 27.09 23.28 8.08
CA LEU A 23 27.35 21.92 8.51
C LEU A 23 28.06 21.13 7.39
N PRO A 24 29.16 20.42 7.72
CA PRO A 24 29.82 19.56 6.74
C PRO A 24 28.82 18.48 6.26
N ALA A 25 28.86 18.16 4.98
CA ALA A 25 27.95 17.18 4.36
C ALA A 25 27.92 15.82 5.12
N THR A 26 29.04 15.47 5.76
CA THR A 26 29.16 14.31 6.65
C THR A 26 28.30 14.40 7.90
N ALA A 27 28.16 15.58 8.51
CA ALA A 27 27.32 15.77 9.70
C ALA A 27 25.84 15.72 9.35
N LEU A 28 25.41 16.28 8.23
CA LEU A 28 24.05 16.15 7.70
C LEU A 28 23.71 14.70 7.37
N ALA A 29 24.62 13.96 6.73
CA ALA A 29 24.47 12.56 6.43
C ALA A 29 24.35 11.71 7.71
N GLN A 30 25.10 12.04 8.76
CA GLN A 30 25.01 11.34 10.05
C GLN A 30 23.69 11.64 10.81
N ILE A 31 23.20 12.88 10.77
CA ILE A 31 21.92 13.24 11.40
C ILE A 31 20.78 12.47 10.70
N VAL A 32 20.76 12.41 9.38
CA VAL A 32 19.75 11.66 8.62
C VAL A 32 19.89 10.15 8.84
N SER A 33 21.14 9.63 8.88
CA SER A 33 21.36 8.19 9.07
C SER A 33 21.03 7.69 10.48
N ASN A 34 21.18 8.53 11.51
CA ASN A 34 20.88 8.16 12.89
C ASN A 34 19.39 8.33 13.24
N ALA A 35 18.62 9.11 12.46
CA ALA A 35 17.19 9.33 12.69
C ALA A 35 16.29 8.28 12.02
N ALA A 36 16.79 7.55 11.03
CA ALA A 36 15.99 6.53 10.34
C ALA A 36 16.03 5.20 11.12
N PRO A 37 14.87 4.61 11.45
CA PRO A 37 14.85 3.28 12.04
C PRO A 37 15.48 2.29 11.07
N ARG A 38 16.54 1.61 11.53
CA ARG A 38 17.22 0.60 10.72
C ARG A 38 16.57 -0.76 10.95
N SER A 39 16.09 -1.38 9.89
CA SER A 39 15.65 -2.76 9.91
C SER A 39 16.87 -3.70 9.92
N ARG A 40 16.73 -4.86 10.55
CA ARG A 40 17.70 -5.98 10.43
C ARG A 40 17.61 -6.69 9.07
N PHE A 41 16.58 -6.38 8.30
CA PHE A 41 16.31 -6.97 6.99
C PHE A 41 16.97 -6.16 5.88
N ASP A 42 17.40 -6.85 4.82
CA ASP A 42 18.08 -6.29 3.66
C ASP A 42 17.45 -6.77 2.33
N SER A 43 18.14 -6.52 1.22
CA SER A 43 17.67 -6.92 -0.12
C SER A 43 17.58 -8.43 -0.34
N ASN A 44 18.18 -9.25 0.51
CA ASN A 44 18.17 -10.72 0.42
C ASN A 44 17.10 -11.33 1.35
N SER A 45 16.50 -10.52 2.22
CA SER A 45 15.50 -10.99 3.17
C SER A 45 14.20 -11.37 2.44
N THR A 46 13.72 -12.57 2.72
CA THR A 46 12.45 -13.07 2.17
C THR A 46 11.25 -12.56 2.95
N ALA A 47 10.05 -12.66 2.38
CA ALA A 47 8.81 -12.35 3.09
C ALA A 47 8.62 -13.26 4.31
N GLU A 48 9.09 -14.50 4.24
CA GLU A 48 9.08 -15.44 5.36
C GLU A 48 9.99 -15.00 6.50
N ASP A 49 11.21 -14.52 6.19
CA ASP A 49 12.14 -13.99 7.18
C ASP A 49 11.56 -12.77 7.90
N VAL A 50 10.99 -11.84 7.11
CA VAL A 50 10.41 -10.59 7.65
C VAL A 50 9.23 -10.86 8.57
N THR A 51 8.45 -11.91 8.28
CA THR A 51 7.26 -12.27 9.07
C THR A 51 7.52 -13.35 10.12
N GLN A 52 8.76 -13.81 10.27
CA GLN A 52 9.11 -14.86 11.22
C GLN A 52 8.72 -14.48 12.67
N GLY A 53 8.03 -15.40 13.35
CA GLY A 53 7.59 -15.19 14.73
C GLY A 53 6.32 -14.37 14.89
N LEU A 54 5.71 -13.86 13.81
CA LEU A 54 4.40 -13.23 13.89
C LEU A 54 3.31 -14.29 14.11
N ASP A 55 2.37 -14.01 15.01
CA ASP A 55 1.13 -14.72 15.18
C ASP A 55 -0.03 -13.80 14.77
N LEU A 56 -0.67 -14.12 13.64
CA LEU A 56 -1.76 -13.32 13.07
C LEU A 56 -3.11 -14.04 13.19
N ARG A 57 -3.22 -15.04 14.03
CA ARG A 57 -4.49 -15.75 14.27
C ARG A 57 -5.54 -14.78 14.80
N GLY A 58 -6.74 -14.85 14.23
CA GLY A 58 -7.84 -13.94 14.54
C GLY A 58 -7.78 -12.58 13.83
N GLN A 59 -6.72 -12.30 13.07
CA GLN A 59 -6.65 -11.09 12.25
C GLN A 59 -7.19 -11.33 10.84
N THR A 60 -7.93 -10.36 10.32
CA THR A 60 -8.44 -10.35 8.95
C THR A 60 -7.79 -9.23 8.15
N ILE A 61 -7.18 -9.57 7.02
CA ILE A 61 -6.45 -8.64 6.17
C ILE A 61 -6.96 -8.75 4.73
N ALA A 62 -7.35 -7.63 4.13
CA ALA A 62 -7.72 -7.57 2.72
C ALA A 62 -6.55 -7.10 1.86
N ILE A 63 -6.33 -7.74 0.72
CA ILE A 63 -5.20 -7.43 -0.20
C ILE A 63 -5.73 -7.28 -1.62
N THR A 64 -5.54 -6.12 -2.24
CA THR A 64 -5.84 -5.92 -3.65
C THR A 64 -4.69 -6.44 -4.53
N GLY A 65 -5.02 -7.08 -5.67
CA GLY A 65 -4.01 -7.65 -6.56
C GLY A 65 -3.33 -8.90 -6.02
N ALA A 66 -4.04 -9.68 -5.19
CA ALA A 66 -3.53 -10.88 -4.52
C ALA A 66 -3.25 -12.08 -5.46
N ASN A 67 -3.49 -11.94 -6.78
CA ASN A 67 -3.39 -13.07 -7.70
C ASN A 67 -2.01 -13.27 -8.33
N SER A 68 -1.06 -12.37 -8.11
CA SER A 68 0.30 -12.45 -8.68
C SER A 68 1.29 -11.54 -7.95
N GLY A 69 2.59 -11.79 -8.18
CA GLY A 69 3.67 -10.94 -7.71
C GLY A 69 3.67 -10.70 -6.20
N LEU A 70 3.94 -9.46 -5.79
CA LEU A 70 4.04 -9.08 -4.38
C LEU A 70 2.74 -9.33 -3.61
N GLY A 71 1.57 -9.04 -4.20
CA GLY A 71 0.27 -9.27 -3.54
C GLY A 71 0.01 -10.76 -3.25
N TYR A 72 0.39 -11.64 -4.16
CA TYR A 72 0.29 -13.10 -3.95
C TYR A 72 1.23 -13.57 -2.84
N GLU A 73 2.49 -13.14 -2.86
CA GLU A 73 3.47 -13.51 -1.86
C GLU A 73 3.07 -12.97 -0.47
N THR A 74 2.57 -11.73 -0.41
CA THR A 74 2.02 -11.16 0.82
C THR A 74 0.85 -11.98 1.37
N MET A 75 -0.11 -12.36 0.51
CA MET A 75 -1.22 -13.24 0.90
C MET A 75 -0.68 -14.57 1.46
N ARG A 76 0.27 -15.20 0.75
CA ARG A 76 0.86 -16.48 1.12
C ARG A 76 1.49 -16.45 2.52
N VAL A 77 2.31 -15.44 2.80
CA VAL A 77 3.00 -15.38 4.10
C VAL A 77 2.06 -14.97 5.24
N LEU A 78 1.10 -14.08 5.02
CA LEU A 78 0.14 -13.69 6.04
C LEU A 78 -0.76 -14.87 6.44
N THR A 79 -1.25 -15.66 5.47
CA THR A 79 -2.01 -16.87 5.76
C THR A 79 -1.15 -17.93 6.46
N MET A 80 0.11 -18.06 6.10
CA MET A 80 1.06 -18.95 6.78
C MET A 80 1.26 -18.55 8.25
N ARG A 81 1.12 -17.26 8.59
CA ARG A 81 1.16 -16.74 9.97
C ARG A 81 -0.19 -16.80 10.68
N GLY A 82 -1.22 -17.34 10.06
CA GLY A 82 -2.52 -17.58 10.67
C GLY A 82 -3.59 -16.52 10.42
N ALA A 83 -3.29 -15.48 9.60
CA ALA A 83 -4.31 -14.51 9.23
C ALA A 83 -5.36 -15.10 8.31
N HIS A 84 -6.62 -14.65 8.45
CA HIS A 84 -7.62 -14.77 7.40
C HIS A 84 -7.38 -13.69 6.35
N VAL A 85 -7.12 -14.08 5.10
CA VAL A 85 -6.84 -13.10 4.04
C VAL A 85 -7.97 -13.04 3.01
N VAL A 86 -8.56 -11.86 2.85
CA VAL A 86 -9.47 -11.54 1.75
C VAL A 86 -8.63 -11.22 0.51
N GLY A 87 -8.46 -12.20 -0.36
CA GLY A 87 -7.65 -12.10 -1.57
C GLY A 87 -8.45 -11.52 -2.74
N ILE A 88 -8.10 -10.30 -3.15
CA ILE A 88 -8.87 -9.53 -4.12
C ILE A 88 -8.15 -9.48 -5.46
N ALA A 89 -8.86 -9.82 -6.55
CA ALA A 89 -8.31 -9.77 -7.90
C ALA A 89 -9.30 -9.17 -8.91
N ARG A 90 -8.79 -8.79 -10.10
CA ARG A 90 -9.59 -8.15 -11.16
C ARG A 90 -10.62 -9.06 -11.83
N THR A 91 -10.60 -10.36 -11.56
CA THR A 91 -11.67 -11.30 -11.93
C THR A 91 -11.88 -12.29 -10.81
N GLN A 92 -13.12 -12.78 -10.64
CA GLN A 92 -13.46 -13.76 -9.64
C GLN A 92 -12.61 -15.03 -9.78
N ALA A 93 -12.48 -15.56 -11.00
CA ALA A 93 -11.68 -16.75 -11.26
C ALA A 93 -10.20 -16.62 -10.87
N LYS A 94 -9.60 -15.42 -11.05
CA LYS A 94 -8.21 -15.16 -10.62
C LYS A 94 -8.11 -15.11 -9.09
N ALA A 95 -9.07 -14.51 -8.41
CA ALA A 95 -9.12 -14.49 -6.96
C ALA A 95 -9.25 -15.91 -6.39
N GLU A 96 -10.18 -16.70 -6.90
CA GLU A 96 -10.41 -18.08 -6.49
C GLU A 96 -9.18 -18.95 -6.70
N LYS A 97 -8.57 -18.88 -7.90
CA LYS A 97 -7.35 -19.63 -8.20
C LYS A 97 -6.20 -19.27 -7.26
N ALA A 98 -6.01 -18.00 -6.97
CA ALA A 98 -4.95 -17.56 -6.08
C ALA A 98 -5.22 -17.99 -4.63
N CYS A 99 -6.42 -17.77 -4.12
CA CYS A 99 -6.82 -18.15 -2.77
C CYS A 99 -6.74 -19.66 -2.54
N SER A 100 -7.16 -20.48 -3.51
CA SER A 100 -7.08 -21.95 -3.38
C SER A 100 -5.66 -22.52 -3.48
N SER A 101 -4.68 -21.73 -3.95
CA SER A 101 -3.31 -22.18 -4.10
C SER A 101 -2.43 -21.95 -2.87
N VAL A 102 -2.89 -21.19 -1.88
CA VAL A 102 -2.18 -20.96 -0.63
C VAL A 102 -2.76 -21.83 0.49
N ARG A 103 -1.93 -22.11 1.50
CA ARG A 103 -2.39 -22.82 2.71
C ARG A 103 -2.83 -21.77 3.74
N GLY A 104 -4.01 -22.00 4.34
CA GLY A 104 -4.56 -21.11 5.36
C GLY A 104 -5.94 -20.58 4.96
N GLU A 105 -6.48 -19.69 5.78
CA GLU A 105 -7.83 -19.17 5.58
C GLU A 105 -7.83 -18.02 4.58
N THR A 106 -8.58 -18.18 3.48
CA THR A 106 -8.70 -17.15 2.45
C THR A 106 -10.14 -17.01 1.96
N THR A 107 -10.52 -15.78 1.59
CA THR A 107 -11.80 -15.49 0.93
C THR A 107 -11.54 -14.74 -0.37
N PRO A 108 -11.90 -15.32 -1.53
CA PRO A 108 -11.70 -14.66 -2.82
C PRO A 108 -12.77 -13.60 -3.09
N LEU A 109 -12.36 -12.40 -3.50
CA LEU A 109 -13.26 -11.33 -3.95
C LEU A 109 -12.83 -10.75 -5.30
N PHE A 110 -13.83 -10.32 -6.05
CA PHE A 110 -13.66 -9.57 -7.30
C PHE A 110 -13.64 -8.06 -7.04
N LEU A 111 -12.70 -7.36 -7.68
CA LEU A 111 -12.61 -5.90 -7.70
C LEU A 111 -11.96 -5.41 -9.00
N ASP A 112 -12.67 -4.60 -9.76
CA ASP A 112 -12.08 -3.80 -10.84
C ASP A 112 -11.96 -2.34 -10.39
N LEU A 113 -10.74 -1.91 -10.07
CA LEU A 113 -10.44 -0.53 -9.59
C LEU A 113 -10.72 0.55 -10.65
N ALA A 114 -10.83 0.17 -11.94
CA ALA A 114 -11.24 1.09 -12.99
C ALA A 114 -12.76 1.32 -13.03
N LYS A 115 -13.54 0.55 -12.27
CA LYS A 115 -15.01 0.62 -12.20
C LYS A 115 -15.43 0.94 -10.78
N TRP A 116 -15.75 2.18 -10.51
CA TRP A 116 -16.06 2.65 -9.15
C TRP A 116 -17.24 1.93 -8.50
N ASP A 117 -18.26 1.54 -9.29
CA ASP A 117 -19.35 0.69 -8.78
C ASP A 117 -18.83 -0.67 -8.29
N SER A 118 -17.86 -1.27 -9.00
CA SER A 118 -17.19 -2.49 -8.55
C SER A 118 -16.47 -2.30 -7.22
N VAL A 119 -15.87 -1.12 -7.01
CA VAL A 119 -15.19 -0.78 -5.75
C VAL A 119 -16.18 -0.72 -4.60
N VAL A 120 -17.29 0.00 -4.78
CA VAL A 120 -18.35 0.13 -3.76
C VAL A 120 -18.97 -1.23 -3.41
N ILE A 121 -19.22 -2.05 -4.44
CA ILE A 121 -19.74 -3.41 -4.25
C ILE A 121 -18.74 -4.26 -3.46
N CYS A 122 -17.45 -4.20 -3.80
CA CYS A 122 -16.40 -4.94 -3.08
C CYS A 122 -16.30 -4.49 -1.62
N ALA A 123 -16.26 -3.19 -1.35
CA ALA A 123 -16.25 -2.64 0.01
C ALA A 123 -17.47 -3.11 0.83
N THR A 124 -18.65 -3.14 0.21
CA THR A 124 -19.86 -3.63 0.84
C THR A 124 -19.78 -5.12 1.16
N ARG A 125 -19.20 -5.91 0.25
CA ARG A 125 -18.98 -7.35 0.47
C ARG A 125 -18.00 -7.60 1.62
N ILE A 126 -16.88 -6.87 1.68
CA ILE A 126 -15.93 -6.98 2.79
C ILE A 126 -16.64 -6.72 4.12
N ARG A 127 -17.39 -5.61 4.24
CA ARG A 127 -18.15 -5.26 5.45
C ARG A 127 -19.19 -6.33 5.89
N ARG A 128 -19.69 -7.12 4.96
CA ARG A 128 -20.62 -8.22 5.26
C ARG A 128 -19.91 -9.50 5.64
N LEU A 129 -18.70 -9.72 5.14
CA LEU A 129 -17.91 -10.93 5.39
C LEU A 129 -17.23 -10.92 6.75
N VAL A 130 -16.81 -9.75 7.22
CA VAL A 130 -16.00 -9.63 8.43
C VAL A 130 -16.58 -8.56 9.35
N THR A 131 -16.57 -8.84 10.65
CA THR A 131 -16.98 -7.87 11.69
C THR A 131 -15.90 -6.85 11.96
N HIS A 132 -14.64 -7.19 11.68
CA HIS A 132 -13.47 -6.36 11.88
C HIS A 132 -12.46 -6.63 10.76
N LEU A 133 -11.86 -5.57 10.23
CA LEU A 133 -10.76 -5.62 9.27
C LEU A 133 -9.51 -5.01 9.92
N ASP A 134 -8.49 -5.83 10.18
CA ASP A 134 -7.26 -5.40 10.85
C ASP A 134 -6.30 -4.70 9.90
N GLY A 135 -6.37 -5.02 8.61
CA GLY A 135 -5.52 -4.40 7.60
C GLY A 135 -6.11 -4.37 6.20
N LEU A 136 -5.84 -3.29 5.47
CA LEU A 136 -6.13 -3.16 4.05
C LEU A 136 -4.84 -2.85 3.30
N ILE A 137 -4.40 -3.78 2.44
CA ILE A 137 -3.19 -3.64 1.64
C ILE A 137 -3.59 -3.26 0.21
N CYS A 138 -3.41 -1.98 -0.13
CA CYS A 138 -3.67 -1.41 -1.44
C CYS A 138 -2.47 -1.68 -2.38
N ASN A 139 -2.33 -2.94 -2.84
CA ASN A 139 -1.19 -3.39 -3.62
C ASN A 139 -1.45 -3.41 -5.14
N ALA A 140 -2.70 -3.58 -5.57
CA ALA A 140 -3.01 -3.58 -7.00
C ALA A 140 -2.64 -2.26 -7.67
N GLY A 141 -2.11 -2.33 -8.89
CA GLY A 141 -1.78 -1.15 -9.66
C GLY A 141 -1.45 -1.46 -11.11
N VAL A 142 -1.44 -0.42 -11.91
CA VAL A 142 -0.96 -0.43 -13.30
C VAL A 142 0.12 0.63 -13.44
N MET A 143 1.13 0.37 -14.26
CA MET A 143 2.27 1.28 -14.44
C MET A 143 2.76 1.25 -15.89
N ALA A 144 3.41 2.32 -16.32
CA ALA A 144 4.06 2.46 -17.61
C ALA A 144 3.11 2.20 -18.80
N ILE A 145 1.89 2.73 -18.73
CA ILE A 145 0.95 2.69 -19.84
C ILE A 145 1.49 3.63 -20.93
N PRO A 146 1.78 3.11 -22.15
CA PRO A 146 2.52 3.89 -23.16
C PRO A 146 1.72 5.08 -23.71
N GLU A 147 0.39 5.01 -23.70
CA GLU A 147 -0.48 6.06 -24.21
C GLU A 147 -1.39 6.59 -23.11
N LEU A 148 -1.76 7.87 -23.22
CA LEU A 148 -2.72 8.47 -22.30
C LEU A 148 -4.07 7.77 -22.43
N GLN A 149 -4.50 7.11 -21.36
CA GLN A 149 -5.82 6.49 -21.26
C GLN A 149 -6.58 7.11 -20.11
N LEU A 150 -7.86 7.37 -20.31
CA LEU A 150 -8.73 7.95 -19.29
C LEU A 150 -9.75 6.94 -18.77
N VAL A 151 -10.03 7.03 -17.48
CA VAL A 151 -11.12 6.35 -16.77
C VAL A 151 -11.97 7.43 -16.12
N ASN A 152 -13.20 7.56 -16.55
CA ASN A 152 -14.13 8.64 -16.10
C ASN A 152 -13.50 10.05 -16.17
N GLY A 153 -12.74 10.33 -17.24
CA GLY A 153 -12.07 11.62 -17.43
C GLY A 153 -10.77 11.83 -16.64
N VAL A 154 -10.33 10.83 -15.88
CA VAL A 154 -9.11 10.87 -15.08
C VAL A 154 -8.05 9.96 -15.69
N GLU A 155 -6.76 10.36 -15.63
CA GLU A 155 -5.64 9.53 -16.09
C GLU A 155 -5.70 8.14 -15.42
N ARG A 156 -5.49 7.10 -16.24
CA ARG A 156 -5.79 5.71 -15.86
C ARG A 156 -4.95 5.18 -14.69
N GLN A 157 -3.68 5.52 -14.61
CA GLN A 157 -2.84 5.07 -13.49
C GLN A 157 -3.30 5.74 -12.20
N PHE A 158 -3.57 7.04 -12.23
CA PHE A 158 -4.07 7.76 -11.08
C PHE A 158 -5.47 7.27 -10.66
N ALA A 159 -6.36 7.04 -11.64
CA ALA A 159 -7.71 6.52 -11.38
C ALA A 159 -7.68 5.15 -10.69
N ILE A 160 -6.83 4.22 -11.16
CA ILE A 160 -6.73 2.86 -10.63
C ILE A 160 -5.91 2.82 -9.35
N ASN A 161 -4.69 3.38 -9.37
CA ASN A 161 -3.75 3.19 -8.28
C ASN A 161 -4.08 4.03 -7.05
N HIS A 162 -4.73 5.19 -7.26
CA HIS A 162 -5.06 6.11 -6.19
C HIS A 162 -6.57 6.21 -5.93
N LEU A 163 -7.37 6.71 -6.88
CA LEU A 163 -8.78 6.97 -6.63
C LEU A 163 -9.58 5.70 -6.35
N GLY A 164 -9.32 4.61 -7.08
CA GLY A 164 -9.99 3.33 -6.84
C GLY A 164 -9.76 2.80 -5.42
N HIS A 165 -8.54 2.93 -4.90
CA HIS A 165 -8.24 2.56 -3.52
C HIS A 165 -8.81 3.55 -2.50
N PHE A 166 -8.81 4.85 -2.82
CA PHE A 166 -9.44 5.86 -1.97
C PHE A 166 -10.95 5.61 -1.78
N ILE A 167 -11.66 5.18 -2.84
CA ILE A 167 -13.07 4.81 -2.75
C ILE A 167 -13.27 3.51 -1.94
N LEU A 168 -12.30 2.59 -1.99
CA LEU A 168 -12.37 1.31 -1.27
C LEU A 168 -12.25 1.52 0.26
N MET A 169 -11.49 2.50 0.70
CA MET A 169 -11.27 2.86 2.12
C MET A 169 -12.49 3.51 2.75
#